data_0ec1159dc45414713e59a5815bbfecde
#
_entry.id   0ec1159dc45414713e59a5815bbfecde
#
_cell.length_a   1.000
_cell.length_b   1.000
_cell.length_c   1.000
_cell.angle_alpha   90.00
_cell.angle_beta   90.00
_cell.angle_gamma   90.00
#
_symmetry.space_group_name_H-M   'P 1'
#
loop_
_entity.id
_entity.type
_entity.pdbx_description
1 polymer ?
#
loop_
_entity_poly.entity_id
_entity_poly.type
_entity_poly.pdbx_seq_one_letter_code
_entity_poly.pdbx_strand_id
1 'polypeptide(L)'
;MSSLAQSLVTWEEFLRLPERPEDSKHCELQDGEVIVVPPARPLHIKLQKRIERLLESIAGDRGVVTIEFPYRPAPNLQYWFADVAYIPKADWEALPPDEYPIYAPPLIVEVLSPSSTPGKANRQRIVALSAGTEEFWVVDAEKRTVQITDLGGSKVFSCGDTIILRLFGGATVLVDQIFGA
;
A
#
# COMPACT_ATOMS: atom_id res chain seq x y z
N MET A 1 -39.23 2.21 -0.01
CA MET A 1 -38.19 1.88 -1.01
C MET A 1 -37.23 0.91 -0.36
N SER A 2 -37.28 -0.36 -0.76
CA SER A 2 -36.44 -1.41 -0.17
C SER A 2 -35.02 -1.22 -0.73
N SER A 3 -34.08 -0.82 0.12
CA SER A 3 -32.65 -0.90 -0.17
C SER A 3 -32.32 -2.39 -0.29
N LEU A 4 -32.06 -2.87 -1.49
CA LEU A 4 -31.40 -4.16 -1.68
C LEU A 4 -30.06 -4.08 -0.96
N ALA A 5 -29.94 -4.74 0.18
CA ALA A 5 -28.65 -4.92 0.83
C ALA A 5 -27.76 -5.66 -0.16
N GLN A 6 -26.77 -4.98 -0.71
CA GLN A 6 -25.75 -5.57 -1.56
C GLN A 6 -25.03 -6.61 -0.70
N SER A 7 -25.11 -7.90 -1.07
CA SER A 7 -24.41 -8.94 -0.32
C SER A 7 -22.92 -8.69 -0.43
N LEU A 8 -22.24 -8.57 0.71
CA LEU A 8 -20.79 -8.44 0.74
C LEU A 8 -20.13 -9.73 0.24
N VAL A 9 -19.11 -9.57 -0.59
CA VAL A 9 -18.31 -10.68 -1.12
C VAL A 9 -17.33 -11.15 -0.04
N THR A 10 -17.36 -12.42 0.32
CA THR A 10 -16.37 -13.02 1.22
C THR A 10 -15.05 -13.28 0.50
N TRP A 11 -14.01 -13.62 1.27
CA TRP A 11 -12.72 -14.01 0.69
C TRP A 11 -12.83 -15.24 -0.21
N GLU A 12 -13.58 -16.26 0.22
CA GLU A 12 -13.80 -17.49 -0.52
C GLU A 12 -14.58 -17.26 -1.82
N GLU A 13 -15.53 -16.34 -1.82
CA GLU A 13 -16.28 -15.94 -3.01
C GLU A 13 -15.38 -15.13 -3.95
N PHE A 14 -14.54 -14.22 -3.42
CA PHE A 14 -13.57 -13.45 -4.18
C PHE A 14 -12.59 -14.34 -4.95
N LEU A 15 -12.06 -15.38 -4.32
CA LEU A 15 -11.16 -16.35 -4.96
C LEU A 15 -11.83 -17.16 -6.11
N ARG A 16 -13.15 -17.26 -6.12
CA ARG A 16 -13.91 -17.95 -7.17
C ARG A 16 -14.30 -17.05 -8.32
N LEU A 17 -14.03 -15.75 -8.23
CA LEU A 17 -14.30 -14.84 -9.33
C LEU A 17 -13.44 -15.26 -10.54
N PRO A 18 -14.02 -15.28 -11.75
CA PRO A 18 -13.24 -15.62 -12.94
C PRO A 18 -12.11 -14.61 -13.10
N GLU A 19 -10.91 -15.13 -13.31
CA GLU A 19 -9.82 -14.31 -13.80
C GLU A 19 -10.28 -13.65 -15.11
N ARG A 20 -10.12 -12.35 -15.21
CA ARG A 20 -10.43 -11.60 -16.42
C ARG A 20 -9.12 -11.32 -17.17
N PRO A 21 -8.69 -12.25 -18.05
CA PRO A 21 -7.39 -12.13 -18.74
C PRO A 21 -7.33 -10.90 -19.65
N GLU A 22 -8.48 -10.40 -20.09
CA GLU A 22 -8.58 -9.38 -21.13
C GLU A 22 -8.24 -7.97 -20.65
N ASP A 23 -8.20 -7.74 -19.33
CA ASP A 23 -8.20 -6.37 -18.81
C ASP A 23 -6.88 -5.91 -18.21
N SER A 24 -5.87 -6.75 -17.97
CA SER A 24 -4.63 -6.40 -17.23
C SER A 24 -4.92 -5.69 -15.90
N LYS A 25 -6.11 -5.87 -15.35
CA LYS A 25 -6.61 -5.20 -14.17
C LYS A 25 -6.62 -6.20 -13.03
N HIS A 26 -6.04 -5.81 -11.91
CA HIS A 26 -6.26 -6.56 -10.70
C HIS A 26 -7.50 -6.05 -9.96
N CYS A 27 -8.09 -6.94 -9.17
CA CYS A 27 -9.20 -6.60 -8.33
C CYS A 27 -8.74 -6.54 -6.87
N GLU A 28 -9.26 -5.60 -6.14
CA GLU A 28 -9.15 -5.53 -4.68
C GLU A 28 -10.49 -5.91 -4.05
N LEU A 29 -10.44 -6.40 -2.82
CA LEU A 29 -11.61 -6.61 -1.99
C LEU A 29 -11.59 -5.56 -0.86
N GLN A 30 -12.51 -4.62 -0.92
CA GLN A 30 -12.57 -3.49 0.01
C GLN A 30 -13.89 -3.52 0.77
N ASP A 31 -13.85 -3.86 2.06
CA ASP A 31 -15.07 -4.01 2.88
C ASP A 31 -16.13 -4.93 2.26
N GLY A 32 -15.70 -5.96 1.52
CA GLY A 32 -16.58 -6.90 0.81
C GLY A 32 -17.09 -6.39 -0.54
N GLU A 33 -16.60 -5.26 -1.02
CA GLU A 33 -16.84 -4.79 -2.38
C GLU A 33 -15.65 -5.13 -3.30
N VAL A 34 -15.93 -5.69 -4.47
CA VAL A 34 -14.90 -5.98 -5.49
C VAL A 34 -14.63 -4.72 -6.29
N ILE A 35 -13.44 -4.18 -6.14
CA ILE A 35 -12.98 -2.98 -6.83
C ILE A 35 -12.00 -3.35 -7.94
N VAL A 36 -12.34 -3.01 -9.17
CA VAL A 36 -11.43 -3.16 -10.31
C VAL A 36 -10.47 -1.98 -10.33
N VAL A 37 -9.17 -2.26 -10.18
CA VAL A 37 -8.12 -1.24 -10.18
C VAL A 37 -7.64 -0.99 -11.60
N PRO A 38 -7.74 0.24 -12.12
CA PRO A 38 -7.26 0.55 -13.46
C PRO A 38 -5.72 0.49 -13.50
N PRO A 39 -5.10 0.25 -14.67
CA PRO A 39 -3.65 0.26 -14.83
C PRO A 39 -3.03 1.58 -14.36
N ALA A 40 -1.87 1.46 -13.70
CA ALA A 40 -1.13 2.61 -13.22
C ALA A 40 -0.62 3.49 -14.37
N ARG A 41 -0.66 4.82 -14.20
CA ARG A 41 -0.09 5.77 -15.17
C ARG A 41 1.44 5.83 -15.05
N PRO A 42 2.16 6.22 -16.12
CA PRO A 42 3.63 6.27 -16.09
C PRO A 42 4.25 7.07 -14.95
N LEU A 43 3.63 8.18 -14.54
CA LEU A 43 4.11 8.98 -13.41
C LEU A 43 4.00 8.19 -12.09
N HIS A 44 2.90 7.49 -11.89
CA HIS A 44 2.69 6.64 -10.72
C HIS A 44 3.76 5.54 -10.64
N ILE A 45 3.97 4.81 -11.73
CA ILE A 45 5.01 3.77 -11.81
C ILE A 45 6.41 4.35 -11.54
N LYS A 46 6.72 5.54 -12.07
CA LYS A 46 8.01 6.20 -11.81
C LYS A 46 8.21 6.53 -10.33
N LEU A 47 7.15 6.95 -9.63
CA LEU A 47 7.21 7.24 -8.20
C LEU A 47 7.36 5.95 -7.39
N GLN A 48 6.55 4.92 -7.66
CA GLN A 48 6.69 3.60 -7.03
C GLN A 48 8.14 3.11 -7.14
N LYS A 49 8.71 3.07 -8.37
CA LYS A 49 10.07 2.60 -8.61
C LYS A 49 11.15 3.45 -7.95
N ARG A 50 10.92 4.73 -7.78
CA ARG A 50 11.86 5.61 -7.10
C ARG A 50 11.84 5.40 -5.59
N ILE A 51 10.65 5.30 -5.01
CA ILE A 51 10.47 5.02 -3.58
C ILE A 51 11.01 3.63 -3.24
N GLU A 52 10.70 2.61 -4.05
CA GLU A 52 11.25 1.26 -3.92
C GLU A 52 12.78 1.30 -3.80
N ARG A 53 13.47 1.88 -4.79
CA ARG A 53 14.96 1.97 -4.79
C ARG A 53 15.53 2.73 -3.60
N LEU A 54 14.88 3.82 -3.18
CA LEU A 54 15.30 4.57 -2.01
C LEU A 54 15.21 3.72 -0.75
N LEU A 55 14.08 3.08 -0.54
CA LEU A 55 13.85 2.23 0.63
C LEU A 55 14.69 0.95 0.59
N GLU A 56 14.89 0.31 -0.57
CA GLU A 56 15.80 -0.83 -0.74
C GLU A 56 17.24 -0.48 -0.33
N SER A 57 17.75 0.66 -0.78
CA SER A 57 19.09 1.11 -0.43
C SER A 57 19.28 1.30 1.09
N ILE A 58 18.21 1.65 1.78
CA ILE A 58 18.19 1.88 3.23
C ILE A 58 17.93 0.57 3.98
N ALA A 59 17.03 -0.27 3.50
CA ALA A 59 16.70 -1.55 4.10
C ALA A 59 17.88 -2.52 4.06
N GLY A 60 18.62 -2.57 2.96
CA GLY A 60 19.71 -3.53 2.78
C GLY A 60 19.23 -4.97 3.03
N ASP A 61 20.01 -5.74 3.77
CA ASP A 61 19.70 -7.16 4.06
C ASP A 61 18.63 -7.37 5.15
N ARG A 62 18.02 -6.27 5.66
CA ARG A 62 17.01 -6.37 6.72
C ARG A 62 15.64 -6.82 6.24
N GLY A 63 15.38 -6.75 4.94
CA GLY A 63 14.09 -7.15 4.35
C GLY A 63 14.00 -6.81 2.88
N VAL A 64 12.82 -7.00 2.34
CA VAL A 64 12.50 -6.78 0.93
C VAL A 64 11.61 -5.53 0.80
N VAL A 65 11.93 -4.68 -0.17
CA VAL A 65 11.03 -3.62 -0.62
C VAL A 65 10.52 -4.03 -2.00
N THR A 66 9.23 -3.95 -2.20
CA THR A 66 8.62 -4.34 -3.47
C THR A 66 7.44 -3.46 -3.81
N ILE A 67 7.10 -3.40 -5.10
CA ILE A 67 5.90 -2.70 -5.59
C ILE A 67 4.75 -3.67 -5.80
N GLU A 68 3.52 -3.14 -5.81
CA GLU A 68 2.29 -3.88 -6.11
C GLU A 68 2.16 -5.15 -5.23
N PHE A 69 2.50 -5.02 -3.95
CA PHE A 69 2.48 -6.16 -3.02
C PHE A 69 1.05 -6.48 -2.58
N PRO A 70 0.53 -7.68 -2.89
CA PRO A 70 -0.79 -8.11 -2.44
C PRO A 70 -0.77 -8.45 -0.95
N TYR A 71 -1.73 -7.96 -0.18
CA TYR A 71 -1.83 -8.26 1.25
C TYR A 71 -3.28 -8.35 1.74
N ARG A 72 -3.48 -9.12 2.79
CA ARG A 72 -4.76 -9.33 3.46
C ARG A 72 -4.66 -8.87 4.91
N PRO A 73 -5.05 -7.65 5.24
CA PRO A 73 -4.96 -7.14 6.61
C PRO A 73 -5.98 -7.76 7.57
N ALA A 74 -7.00 -8.45 7.04
CA ALA A 74 -8.04 -9.11 7.82
C ALA A 74 -8.49 -10.41 7.14
N PRO A 75 -9.06 -11.38 7.90
CA PRO A 75 -9.45 -12.68 7.36
C PRO A 75 -10.51 -12.61 6.27
N ASN A 76 -11.43 -11.66 6.34
CA ASN A 76 -12.51 -11.49 5.39
C ASN A 76 -12.62 -10.04 4.93
N LEU A 77 -13.24 -9.85 3.77
CA LEU A 77 -13.66 -8.56 3.22
C LEU A 77 -12.51 -7.61 2.85
N GLN A 78 -11.24 -8.06 2.95
CA GLN A 78 -10.08 -7.20 2.72
C GLN A 78 -8.98 -7.94 1.93
N TYR A 79 -8.67 -7.40 0.75
CA TYR A 79 -7.51 -7.78 -0.07
C TYR A 79 -7.08 -6.57 -0.89
N TRP A 80 -5.86 -6.12 -0.70
CA TRP A 80 -5.35 -4.86 -1.19
C TRP A 80 -4.01 -5.07 -1.89
N PHE A 81 -3.62 -4.09 -2.70
CA PHE A 81 -2.26 -3.98 -3.22
C PHE A 81 -1.62 -2.72 -2.66
N ALA A 82 -0.45 -2.88 -2.04
CA ALA A 82 0.37 -1.75 -1.64
C ALA A 82 1.19 -1.27 -2.83
N ASP A 83 1.15 0.01 -3.15
CA ASP A 83 1.97 0.59 -4.22
C ASP A 83 3.46 0.35 -3.98
N VAL A 84 3.93 0.50 -2.73
CA VAL A 84 5.24 0.03 -2.26
C VAL A 84 5.06 -0.54 -0.86
N ALA A 85 5.70 -1.67 -0.58
CA ALA A 85 5.72 -2.30 0.74
C ALA A 85 7.15 -2.64 1.16
N TYR A 86 7.42 -2.53 2.46
CA TYR A 86 8.60 -3.13 3.08
C TYR A 86 8.17 -4.32 3.93
N ILE A 87 8.83 -5.44 3.74
CA ILE A 87 8.60 -6.69 4.45
C ILE A 87 9.93 -7.11 5.10
N PRO A 88 10.00 -7.28 6.44
CA PRO A 88 11.17 -7.79 7.12
C PRO A 88 11.59 -9.16 6.55
N LYS A 89 12.89 -9.44 6.55
CA LYS A 89 13.44 -10.67 5.97
C LYS A 89 12.79 -11.93 6.53
N ALA A 90 12.61 -11.99 7.84
CA ALA A 90 12.00 -13.15 8.49
C ALA A 90 10.55 -13.37 8.04
N ASP A 91 9.78 -12.28 7.88
CA ASP A 91 8.39 -12.34 7.40
C ASP A 91 8.37 -12.77 5.93
N TRP A 92 9.24 -12.18 5.11
CA TRP A 92 9.36 -12.54 3.69
C TRP A 92 9.66 -14.01 3.46
N GLU A 93 10.60 -14.57 4.24
CA GLU A 93 10.97 -15.98 4.18
C GLU A 93 9.85 -16.90 4.70
N ALA A 94 8.97 -16.40 5.57
CA ALA A 94 7.83 -17.14 6.12
C ALA A 94 6.56 -17.06 5.25
N LEU A 95 6.52 -16.17 4.25
CA LEU A 95 5.35 -16.07 3.36
C LEU A 95 5.16 -17.37 2.56
N PRO A 96 3.96 -17.96 2.58
CA PRO A 96 3.68 -19.13 1.76
C PRO A 96 3.69 -18.75 0.26
N PRO A 97 4.30 -19.56 -0.63
CA PRO A 97 4.48 -19.20 -2.03
C PRO A 97 3.17 -19.16 -2.83
N ASP A 98 2.16 -19.93 -2.43
CA ASP A 98 0.94 -20.16 -3.21
C ASP A 98 -0.34 -19.70 -2.48
N GLU A 99 -0.19 -18.91 -1.41
CA GLU A 99 -1.34 -18.45 -0.61
C GLU A 99 -1.23 -16.95 -0.31
N TYR A 100 -2.37 -16.35 -0.01
CA TYR A 100 -2.44 -14.98 0.52
C TYR A 100 -2.69 -15.03 2.03
N PRO A 101 -1.65 -15.05 2.87
CA PRO A 101 -1.80 -15.11 4.32
C PRO A 101 -2.45 -13.82 4.85
N ILE A 102 -3.03 -13.91 6.04
CA ILE A 102 -3.46 -12.71 6.78
C ILE A 102 -2.20 -12.00 7.25
N TYR A 103 -1.89 -10.91 6.60
CA TYR A 103 -0.67 -10.15 6.83
C TYR A 103 -0.84 -8.70 6.38
N ALA A 104 -0.24 -7.77 7.10
CA ALA A 104 -0.09 -6.38 6.70
C ALA A 104 1.40 -5.98 6.81
N PRO A 105 2.03 -5.49 5.74
CA PRO A 105 3.42 -5.03 5.79
C PRO A 105 3.63 -3.95 6.85
N PRO A 106 4.76 -3.94 7.59
CA PRO A 106 5.07 -2.89 8.56
C PRO A 106 5.14 -1.49 7.97
N LEU A 107 5.56 -1.37 6.69
CA LEU A 107 5.50 -0.12 5.95
C LEU A 107 4.74 -0.32 4.65
N ILE A 108 3.74 0.53 4.45
CA ILE A 108 2.95 0.62 3.23
C ILE A 108 3.03 2.05 2.71
N VAL A 109 3.25 2.18 1.41
CA VAL A 109 3.21 3.46 0.70
C VAL A 109 2.14 3.40 -0.37
N GLU A 110 1.27 4.40 -0.38
CA GLU A 110 0.24 4.62 -1.40
C GLU A 110 0.55 5.91 -2.17
N VAL A 111 0.65 5.82 -3.47
CA VAL A 111 0.85 6.96 -4.36
C VAL A 111 -0.51 7.39 -4.90
N LEU A 112 -0.96 8.59 -4.56
CA LEU A 112 -2.24 9.08 -5.03
C LEU A 112 -2.25 9.19 -6.56
N SER A 113 -3.29 8.66 -7.16
CA SER A 113 -3.61 8.86 -8.57
C SER A 113 -4.77 9.86 -8.71
N PRO A 114 -4.98 10.48 -9.89
CA PRO A 114 -6.13 11.35 -10.11
C PRO A 114 -7.49 10.67 -9.90
N SER A 115 -7.53 9.34 -9.94
CA SER A 115 -8.72 8.53 -9.65
C SER A 115 -8.81 8.11 -8.18
N SER A 116 -7.78 8.34 -7.37
CA SER A 116 -7.79 8.02 -5.95
C SER A 116 -8.70 9.00 -5.21
N THR A 117 -9.66 8.48 -4.48
CA THR A 117 -10.45 9.32 -3.58
C THR A 117 -9.76 9.43 -2.23
N PRO A 118 -9.81 10.60 -1.57
CA PRO A 118 -9.27 10.75 -0.21
C PRO A 118 -9.85 9.71 0.77
N GLY A 119 -11.09 9.30 0.57
CA GLY A 119 -11.77 8.29 1.38
C GLY A 119 -11.14 6.90 1.25
N LYS A 120 -10.73 6.49 0.03
CA LYS A 120 -10.09 5.18 -0.19
C LYS A 120 -8.76 5.08 0.59
N ALA A 121 -7.84 6.03 0.37
CA ALA A 121 -6.54 6.03 1.04
C ALA A 121 -6.69 6.11 2.57
N ASN A 122 -7.67 6.87 3.07
CA ASN A 122 -7.95 6.94 4.50
C ASN A 122 -8.48 5.61 5.05
N ARG A 123 -9.37 4.93 4.31
CA ARG A 123 -9.91 3.63 4.72
C ARG A 123 -8.80 2.57 4.77
N GLN A 124 -8.00 2.47 3.72
CA GLN A 124 -6.88 1.55 3.62
C GLN A 124 -5.88 1.76 4.77
N ARG A 125 -5.53 3.03 5.05
CA ARG A 125 -4.67 3.39 6.18
C ARG A 125 -5.22 2.89 7.52
N ILE A 126 -6.49 3.13 7.81
CA ILE A 126 -7.12 2.68 9.08
C ILE A 126 -7.06 1.16 9.19
N VAL A 127 -7.41 0.45 8.14
CA VAL A 127 -7.41 -1.01 8.13
C VAL A 127 -5.99 -1.57 8.29
N ALA A 128 -5.02 -1.04 7.54
CA ALA A 128 -3.63 -1.48 7.59
C ALA A 128 -2.99 -1.25 8.99
N LEU A 129 -3.15 -0.04 9.55
CA LEU A 129 -2.64 0.27 10.89
C LEU A 129 -3.28 -0.62 11.97
N SER A 130 -4.59 -0.90 11.86
CA SER A 130 -5.27 -1.81 12.79
C SER A 130 -4.77 -3.26 12.67
N ALA A 131 -4.20 -3.64 11.53
CA ALA A 131 -3.66 -4.96 11.25
C ALA A 131 -2.16 -5.11 11.55
N GLY A 132 -1.51 -4.07 12.07
CA GLY A 132 -0.12 -4.11 12.49
C GLY A 132 0.88 -3.35 11.61
N THR A 133 0.43 -2.67 10.55
CA THR A 133 1.28 -1.72 9.82
C THR A 133 1.77 -0.63 10.79
N GLU A 134 3.08 -0.38 10.82
CA GLU A 134 3.69 0.58 11.73
C GLU A 134 3.74 1.98 11.12
N GLU A 135 4.00 2.08 9.81
CA GLU A 135 4.00 3.34 9.07
C GLU A 135 3.18 3.20 7.78
N PHE A 136 2.24 4.11 7.59
CA PHE A 136 1.45 4.22 6.36
C PHE A 136 1.70 5.57 5.70
N TRP A 137 2.23 5.55 4.49
CA TRP A 137 2.57 6.74 3.72
C TRP A 137 1.54 7.00 2.62
N VAL A 138 1.17 8.25 2.45
CA VAL A 138 0.38 8.73 1.30
C VAL A 138 1.22 9.76 0.55
N VAL A 139 1.59 9.44 -0.69
CA VAL A 139 2.41 10.28 -1.56
C VAL A 139 1.51 11.00 -2.56
N ASP A 140 1.45 12.32 -2.46
CA ASP A 140 0.70 13.19 -3.37
C ASP A 140 1.66 13.80 -4.39
N ALA A 141 1.61 13.28 -5.62
CA ALA A 141 2.48 13.74 -6.71
C ALA A 141 2.18 15.17 -7.16
N GLU A 142 0.92 15.59 -7.07
CA GLU A 142 0.49 16.93 -7.50
C GLU A 142 0.96 18.00 -6.50
N LYS A 143 0.77 17.74 -5.21
CA LYS A 143 1.21 18.65 -4.13
C LYS A 143 2.69 18.48 -3.77
N ARG A 144 3.35 17.42 -4.26
CA ARG A 144 4.71 17.02 -3.91
C ARG A 144 4.89 16.89 -2.38
N THR A 145 3.95 16.18 -1.75
CA THR A 145 3.94 15.96 -0.30
C THR A 145 3.89 14.47 0.03
N VAL A 146 4.41 14.12 1.19
CA VAL A 146 4.32 12.78 1.79
C VAL A 146 3.65 12.93 3.15
N GLN A 147 2.49 12.32 3.31
CA GLN A 147 1.84 12.20 4.61
C GLN A 147 2.21 10.85 5.21
N ILE A 148 2.81 10.84 6.38
CA ILE A 148 3.15 9.64 7.13
C ILE A 148 2.24 9.56 8.34
N THR A 149 1.66 8.38 8.53
CA THR A 149 0.85 8.08 9.72
C THR A 149 1.45 6.86 10.43
N ASP A 150 1.69 7.00 11.71
CA ASP A 150 2.13 5.97 12.65
C ASP A 150 1.26 6.01 13.91
N LEU A 151 1.62 5.24 14.94
CA LEU A 151 0.93 5.24 16.24
C LEU A 151 1.00 6.59 16.97
N GLY A 152 1.97 7.45 16.64
CA GLY A 152 2.13 8.80 17.20
C GLY A 152 1.26 9.85 16.52
N GLY A 153 0.60 9.49 15.43
CA GLY A 153 -0.27 10.38 14.67
C GLY A 153 0.14 10.53 13.22
N SER A 154 -0.27 11.64 12.59
CA SER A 154 -0.03 11.91 11.19
C SER A 154 0.74 13.20 10.98
N LYS A 155 1.76 13.16 10.13
CA LYS A 155 2.59 14.32 9.76
C LYS A 155 2.73 14.43 8.26
N VAL A 156 2.70 15.63 7.73
CA VAL A 156 2.92 15.93 6.30
C VAL A 156 4.30 16.54 6.12
N PHE A 157 5.01 16.04 5.12
CA PHE A 157 6.33 16.49 4.70
C PHE A 157 6.25 17.02 3.27
N SER A 158 6.96 18.12 2.98
CA SER A 158 7.03 18.76 1.67
C SER A 158 8.46 18.77 1.13
N CYS A 159 8.66 19.14 -0.11
CA CYS A 159 10.02 19.35 -0.66
C CYS A 159 10.85 20.26 0.25
N GLY A 160 12.10 19.88 0.47
CA GLY A 160 13.02 20.49 1.45
C GLY A 160 12.99 19.84 2.83
N ASP A 161 11.93 19.09 3.17
CA ASP A 161 11.86 18.39 4.45
C ASP A 161 12.64 17.07 4.42
N THR A 162 13.08 16.64 5.61
CA THR A 162 13.70 15.34 5.84
C THR A 162 12.76 14.44 6.62
N ILE A 163 12.53 13.23 6.09
CA ILE A 163 11.79 12.17 6.74
C ILE A 163 12.77 11.29 7.53
N ILE A 164 12.49 11.06 8.81
CA ILE A 164 13.25 10.13 9.67
C ILE A 164 12.52 8.79 9.66
N LEU A 165 13.20 7.75 9.19
CA LEU A 165 12.67 6.40 9.02
C LEU A 165 12.89 5.59 10.30
N ARG A 166 11.88 5.50 11.15
CA ARG A 166 11.97 4.81 12.45
C ARG A 166 12.19 3.31 12.28
N LEU A 167 11.50 2.70 11.33
CA LEU A 167 11.65 1.28 10.97
C LEU A 167 13.07 0.92 10.53
N PHE A 168 13.86 1.91 10.09
CA PHE A 168 15.21 1.72 9.58
C PHE A 168 16.28 2.34 10.48
N GLY A 169 16.04 2.38 11.81
CA GLY A 169 17.01 2.83 12.79
C GLY A 169 17.34 4.33 12.72
N GLY A 170 16.42 5.15 12.23
CA GLY A 170 16.59 6.59 12.13
C GLY A 170 17.31 7.05 10.86
N ALA A 171 17.46 6.19 9.85
CA ALA A 171 17.89 6.61 8.52
C ALA A 171 17.01 7.73 7.99
N THR A 172 17.51 8.53 7.06
CA THR A 172 16.80 9.71 6.58
C THR A 172 16.61 9.69 5.07
N VAL A 173 15.49 10.25 4.62
CA VAL A 173 15.17 10.50 3.20
C VAL A 173 14.75 11.96 3.04
N LEU A 174 15.34 12.66 2.07
CA LEU A 174 14.81 13.95 1.63
C LEU A 174 13.58 13.75 0.76
N VAL A 175 12.53 14.52 1.01
CA VAL A 175 11.28 14.46 0.20
C VAL A 175 11.58 14.69 -1.28
N ASP A 176 12.56 15.55 -1.59
CA ASP A 176 13.02 15.83 -2.96
C ASP A 176 13.51 14.58 -3.70
N GLN A 177 14.12 13.62 -2.99
CA GLN A 177 14.57 12.36 -3.58
C GLN A 177 13.39 11.51 -4.06
N ILE A 178 12.24 11.60 -3.40
CA ILE A 178 11.00 10.90 -3.79
C ILE A 178 10.45 11.48 -5.10
N PHE A 179 10.45 12.80 -5.25
CA PHE A 179 9.89 13.47 -6.42
C PHE A 179 10.89 13.72 -7.56
N GLY A 180 12.20 13.56 -7.30
CA GLY A 180 13.26 13.74 -8.32
C GLY A 180 13.47 15.20 -8.68
N ALA A 181 13.61 16.02 -7.69
CA ALA A 181 14.09 17.38 -7.82
C ALA A 181 15.60 17.43 -7.67
#